data_61f77ae81bb13030664efd388a902066
#
_entry.id   61f77ae81bb13030664efd388a902066
#
_cell.length_a   1.000
_cell.length_b   1.000
_cell.length_c   1.000
_cell.angle_alpha   90.00
_cell.angle_beta   90.00
_cell.angle_gamma   90.00
#
_symmetry.space_group_name_H-M   'P 1'
#
loop_
_entity.id
_entity.type
_entity.pdbx_description
1 polymer ?
#
loop_
_entity_poly.entity_id
_entity_poly.type
_entity_poly.pdbx_seq_one_letter_code
_entity_poly.pdbx_strand_id
1 'polypeptide(L)'
;MNTKKVAVAGILALVVVAFLVGTSLYRKQTQSAQDQTVRAEQTRLVRMHSPVLGPQSAPVTIVEFFDPACETCRAFYPIVKSLMAKYPDDVRLVIRYAPFHQGSDQVVKLLEAAKRQGRYQPVLEAVLQAQPSWADHGRPNPDLTFEIAKAAGLDMERAREDMARPEVQALLEQDVADLTALQVNRTPTFFVNGRSLPSFGPDQLAALVAEEIAKTKR
;
A
#
# COMPACT_ATOMS: atom_id res chain seq x y z
N MET A 1 24.23 20.73 45.42
CA MET A 1 23.98 20.11 44.09
C MET A 1 25.11 20.50 43.18
N ASN A 2 25.81 19.53 42.58
CA ASN A 2 27.12 19.77 41.91
C ASN A 2 26.87 20.52 40.59
N THR A 3 27.29 21.78 40.50
CA THR A 3 27.08 22.68 39.32
C THR A 3 27.49 22.03 37.98
N LYS A 4 28.53 21.18 38.00
CA LYS A 4 28.98 20.42 36.82
C LYS A 4 27.92 19.42 36.35
N LYS A 5 27.20 18.74 37.27
CA LYS A 5 26.15 17.78 36.92
C LYS A 5 24.92 18.49 36.31
N VAL A 6 24.60 19.66 36.82
CA VAL A 6 23.49 20.50 36.29
C VAL A 6 23.81 21.00 34.88
N ALA A 7 25.07 21.45 34.66
CA ALA A 7 25.50 21.91 33.33
C ALA A 7 25.48 20.77 32.30
N VAL A 8 25.95 19.57 32.66
CA VAL A 8 25.92 18.39 31.76
C VAL A 8 24.48 17.98 31.44
N ALA A 9 23.60 17.97 32.44
CA ALA A 9 22.16 17.66 32.20
C ALA A 9 21.50 18.70 31.28
N GLY A 10 21.84 19.98 31.42
CA GLY A 10 21.35 21.05 30.53
C GLY A 10 21.81 20.90 29.08
N ILE A 11 23.10 20.57 28.88
CA ILE A 11 23.64 20.30 27.53
C ILE A 11 22.97 19.08 26.90
N LEU A 12 22.79 17.98 27.63
CA LEU A 12 22.11 16.79 27.14
C LEU A 12 20.66 17.09 26.74
N ALA A 13 19.93 17.85 27.54
CA ALA A 13 18.57 18.27 27.22
C ALA A 13 18.52 19.09 25.91
N LEU A 14 19.45 20.03 25.72
CA LEU A 14 19.54 20.82 24.50
C LEU A 14 19.85 19.98 23.27
N VAL A 15 20.75 19.00 23.38
CA VAL A 15 21.06 18.08 22.28
C VAL A 15 19.84 17.23 21.90
N VAL A 16 19.11 16.71 22.89
CA VAL A 16 17.86 15.95 22.63
C VAL A 16 16.82 16.82 21.97
N VAL A 17 16.60 18.04 22.43
CA VAL A 17 15.65 18.98 21.81
C VAL A 17 16.08 19.31 20.37
N ALA A 18 17.35 19.62 20.14
CA ALA A 18 17.86 19.89 18.79
C ALA A 18 17.68 18.69 17.86
N PHE A 19 17.92 17.47 18.34
CA PHE A 19 17.70 16.23 17.59
C PHE A 19 16.23 16.02 17.25
N LEU A 20 15.31 16.21 18.21
CA LEU A 20 13.86 16.08 17.99
C LEU A 20 13.35 17.12 17.00
N VAL A 21 13.79 18.37 17.12
CA VAL A 21 13.43 19.45 16.19
C VAL A 21 14.00 19.14 14.79
N GLY A 22 15.27 18.76 14.70
CA GLY A 22 15.90 18.42 13.42
C GLY A 22 15.21 17.26 12.70
N THR A 23 14.88 16.19 13.43
CA THR A 23 14.12 15.05 12.86
C THR A 23 12.71 15.43 12.43
N SER A 24 12.03 16.30 13.18
CA SER A 24 10.69 16.80 12.83
C SER A 24 10.72 17.66 11.56
N LEU A 25 11.69 18.56 11.45
CA LEU A 25 11.88 19.40 10.26
C LEU A 25 12.24 18.57 9.04
N TYR A 26 13.15 17.61 9.18
CA TYR A 26 13.52 16.69 8.11
C TYR A 26 12.32 15.89 7.60
N ARG A 27 11.51 15.33 8.52
CA ARG A 27 10.28 14.60 8.16
C ARG A 27 9.27 15.49 7.42
N LYS A 28 9.06 16.71 7.89
CA LYS A 28 8.17 17.67 7.20
C LYS A 28 8.66 18.01 5.79
N GLN A 29 9.96 18.21 5.62
CA GLN A 29 10.54 18.53 4.32
C GLN A 29 10.42 17.37 3.34
N THR A 30 10.73 16.14 3.76
CA THR A 30 10.61 14.95 2.90
C THR A 30 9.14 14.68 2.54
N GLN A 31 8.22 14.84 3.47
CA GLN A 31 6.79 14.71 3.19
C GLN A 31 6.30 15.78 2.20
N SER A 32 6.69 17.05 2.39
CA SER A 32 6.30 18.12 1.48
C SER A 32 6.82 17.89 0.06
N ALA A 33 8.05 17.39 -0.09
CA ALA A 33 8.61 17.04 -1.39
C ALA A 33 7.83 15.90 -2.05
N GLN A 34 7.49 14.86 -1.29
CA GLN A 34 6.67 13.74 -1.77
C GLN A 34 5.27 14.22 -2.18
N ASP A 35 4.60 15.04 -1.36
CA ASP A 35 3.28 15.58 -1.67
C ASP A 35 3.29 16.46 -2.93
N GLN A 36 4.37 17.22 -3.18
CA GLN A 36 4.53 17.99 -4.41
C GLN A 36 4.68 17.08 -5.64
N THR A 37 5.51 16.05 -5.56
CA THR A 37 5.66 15.04 -6.61
C THR A 37 4.33 14.35 -6.91
N VAL A 38 3.61 13.93 -5.86
CA VAL A 38 2.30 13.28 -5.99
C VAL A 38 1.26 14.20 -6.61
N ARG A 39 1.24 15.49 -6.26
CA ARG A 39 0.31 16.46 -6.87
C ARG A 39 0.60 16.67 -8.36
N ALA A 40 1.87 16.76 -8.76
CA ALA A 40 2.27 16.87 -10.14
C ALA A 40 1.92 15.61 -10.95
N GLU A 41 1.99 14.44 -10.31
CA GLU A 41 1.80 13.13 -10.92
C GLU A 41 0.49 12.44 -10.47
N GLN A 42 -0.51 13.23 -10.02
CA GLN A 42 -1.75 12.71 -9.41
C GLN A 42 -2.49 11.70 -10.29
N THR A 43 -2.41 11.83 -11.63
CA THR A 43 -2.97 10.87 -12.58
C THR A 43 -2.31 9.50 -12.53
N ARG A 44 -1.13 9.39 -11.93
CA ARG A 44 -0.40 8.12 -11.76
C ARG A 44 -0.83 7.34 -10.52
N LEU A 45 -1.52 7.97 -9.57
CA LEU A 45 -2.01 7.29 -8.36
C LEU A 45 -3.14 6.30 -8.67
N VAL A 46 -4.04 6.65 -9.58
CA VAL A 46 -5.18 5.82 -9.94
C VAL A 46 -5.17 5.58 -11.43
N ARG A 47 -5.19 4.34 -11.86
CA ARG A 47 -5.29 3.94 -13.25
C ARG A 47 -6.61 3.19 -13.49
N MET A 48 -7.09 3.21 -14.73
CA MET A 48 -8.32 2.50 -15.10
C MET A 48 -8.24 0.99 -14.87
N HIS A 49 -7.04 0.41 -14.94
CA HIS A 49 -6.82 -1.00 -14.68
C HIS A 49 -6.74 -1.34 -13.19
N SER A 50 -6.55 -0.37 -12.30
CA SER A 50 -6.34 -0.61 -10.86
C SER A 50 -7.53 -1.33 -10.24
N PRO A 51 -7.31 -2.39 -9.46
CA PRO A 51 -8.36 -2.98 -8.65
C PRO A 51 -8.92 -1.98 -7.64
N VAL A 52 -10.25 -1.92 -7.55
CA VAL A 52 -10.96 -1.04 -6.61
C VAL A 52 -11.84 -1.88 -5.72
N LEU A 53 -11.70 -1.71 -4.41
CA LEU A 53 -12.57 -2.28 -3.39
C LEU A 53 -13.37 -1.16 -2.73
N GLY A 54 -14.69 -1.36 -2.57
CA GLY A 54 -15.62 -0.34 -2.07
C GLY A 54 -16.34 0.43 -3.18
N PRO A 55 -17.16 1.44 -2.82
CA PRO A 55 -17.98 2.17 -3.77
C PRO A 55 -17.15 3.02 -4.73
N GLN A 56 -17.47 2.97 -6.02
CA GLN A 56 -16.81 3.79 -7.04
C GLN A 56 -16.96 5.30 -6.79
N SER A 57 -18.08 5.69 -6.18
CA SER A 57 -18.41 7.07 -5.85
C SER A 57 -17.88 7.56 -4.52
N ALA A 58 -17.16 6.72 -3.77
CA ALA A 58 -16.61 7.09 -2.46
C ALA A 58 -15.71 8.34 -2.57
N PRO A 59 -15.96 9.39 -1.76
CA PRO A 59 -15.23 10.65 -1.86
C PRO A 59 -13.79 10.56 -1.34
N VAL A 60 -13.48 9.55 -0.53
CA VAL A 60 -12.12 9.31 0.00
C VAL A 60 -11.54 8.06 -0.63
N THR A 61 -10.43 8.22 -1.33
CA THR A 61 -9.70 7.14 -1.97
C THR A 61 -8.40 6.89 -1.21
N ILE A 62 -8.27 5.67 -0.67
CA ILE A 62 -6.98 5.13 -0.21
C ILE A 62 -6.33 4.48 -1.42
N VAL A 63 -5.13 4.90 -1.79
CA VAL A 63 -4.29 4.22 -2.76
C VAL A 63 -3.20 3.48 -2.00
N GLU A 64 -3.08 2.18 -2.22
CA GLU A 64 -2.04 1.34 -1.65
C GLU A 64 -1.13 0.82 -2.76
N PHE A 65 0.16 1.18 -2.71
CA PHE A 65 1.19 0.45 -3.46
C PHE A 65 1.51 -0.82 -2.69
N PHE A 66 1.10 -1.92 -3.28
CA PHE A 66 0.92 -3.22 -2.67
C PHE A 66 1.81 -4.28 -3.31
N ASP A 67 2.43 -5.10 -2.48
CA ASP A 67 3.13 -6.30 -2.90
C ASP A 67 2.50 -7.53 -2.23
N PRO A 68 2.03 -8.52 -2.99
CA PRO A 68 1.37 -9.69 -2.42
C PRO A 68 2.30 -10.53 -1.51
N ALA A 69 3.63 -10.47 -1.68
CA ALA A 69 4.59 -11.16 -0.84
C ALA A 69 5.05 -10.36 0.39
N CYS A 70 4.68 -9.07 0.50
CA CYS A 70 5.07 -8.23 1.62
C CYS A 70 4.24 -8.53 2.88
N GLU A 71 4.90 -8.96 3.99
CA GLU A 71 4.21 -9.27 5.26
C GLU A 71 3.52 -8.03 5.85
N THR A 72 4.11 -6.86 5.67
CA THR A 72 3.51 -5.61 6.15
C THR A 72 2.24 -5.28 5.36
N CYS A 73 2.19 -5.54 4.05
CA CYS A 73 0.95 -5.42 3.26
C CYS A 73 -0.13 -6.37 3.80
N ARG A 74 0.24 -7.63 4.08
CA ARG A 74 -0.68 -8.58 4.70
C ARG A 74 -1.19 -8.10 6.06
N ALA A 75 -0.32 -7.54 6.90
CA ALA A 75 -0.69 -7.03 8.22
C ALA A 75 -1.61 -5.78 8.14
N PHE A 76 -1.44 -4.93 7.12
CA PHE A 76 -2.26 -3.74 6.93
C PHE A 76 -3.62 -4.02 6.26
N TYR A 77 -3.75 -5.11 5.51
CA TYR A 77 -5.00 -5.43 4.81
C TYR A 77 -6.24 -5.44 5.72
N PRO A 78 -6.26 -6.14 6.89
CA PRO A 78 -7.39 -6.10 7.81
C PRO A 78 -7.63 -4.70 8.41
N ILE A 79 -6.60 -3.88 8.56
CA ILE A 79 -6.71 -2.50 9.05
C ILE A 79 -7.45 -1.64 8.03
N VAL A 80 -7.05 -1.72 6.76
CA VAL A 80 -7.72 -1.02 5.65
C VAL A 80 -9.17 -1.49 5.52
N LYS A 81 -9.43 -2.80 5.60
CA LYS A 81 -10.80 -3.35 5.59
C LYS A 81 -11.65 -2.78 6.74
N SER A 82 -11.08 -2.66 7.93
CA SER A 82 -11.78 -2.08 9.10
C SER A 82 -12.10 -0.61 8.88
N LEU A 83 -11.21 0.17 8.26
CA LEU A 83 -11.48 1.56 7.89
C LEU A 83 -12.60 1.66 6.87
N MET A 84 -12.59 0.81 5.83
CA MET A 84 -13.67 0.77 4.84
C MET A 84 -14.99 0.36 5.46
N ALA A 85 -15.00 -0.63 6.38
CA ALA A 85 -16.21 -1.05 7.09
C ALA A 85 -16.76 0.04 8.02
N LYS A 86 -15.88 0.85 8.63
CA LYS A 86 -16.26 2.01 9.44
C LYS A 86 -16.90 3.13 8.62
N TYR A 87 -16.53 3.26 7.35
CA TYR A 87 -16.97 4.32 6.44
C TYR A 87 -17.39 3.72 5.08
N PRO A 88 -18.45 2.91 5.06
CA PRO A 88 -18.79 2.05 3.92
C PRO A 88 -19.15 2.82 2.63
N ASP A 89 -19.68 4.02 2.76
CA ASP A 89 -20.07 4.86 1.63
C ASP A 89 -19.01 5.93 1.30
N ASP A 90 -18.12 6.22 2.25
CA ASP A 90 -17.18 7.34 2.16
C ASP A 90 -15.78 6.90 1.68
N VAL A 91 -15.39 5.62 1.84
CA VAL A 91 -14.01 5.16 1.61
C VAL A 91 -13.96 4.01 0.61
N ARG A 92 -13.05 4.13 -0.35
CA ARG A 92 -12.64 3.04 -1.25
C ARG A 92 -11.14 2.82 -1.22
N LEU A 93 -10.72 1.59 -1.51
CA LEU A 93 -9.32 1.21 -1.70
C LEU A 93 -9.03 1.01 -3.18
N VAL A 94 -7.96 1.63 -3.66
CA VAL A 94 -7.35 1.38 -4.98
C VAL A 94 -6.01 0.71 -4.76
N ILE A 95 -5.83 -0.48 -5.34
CA ILE A 95 -4.57 -1.22 -5.25
C ILE A 95 -3.73 -0.90 -6.49
N ARG A 96 -2.45 -0.55 -6.26
CA ARG A 96 -1.41 -0.38 -7.26
C ARG A 96 -0.31 -1.39 -6.98
N TYR A 97 0.15 -2.09 -7.99
CA TYR A 97 1.12 -3.15 -7.80
C TYR A 97 2.56 -2.63 -7.70
N ALA A 98 3.28 -3.11 -6.71
CA ALA A 98 4.68 -2.80 -6.46
C ALA A 98 5.46 -4.09 -6.14
N PRO A 99 5.72 -4.94 -7.14
CA PRO A 99 6.27 -6.29 -6.95
C PRO A 99 7.77 -6.24 -6.63
N PHE A 100 8.11 -5.87 -5.40
CA PHE A 100 9.49 -5.76 -4.94
C PHE A 100 10.10 -7.09 -4.50
N HIS A 101 9.27 -8.08 -4.16
CA HIS A 101 9.75 -9.41 -3.75
C HIS A 101 9.77 -10.38 -4.92
N GLN A 102 10.67 -11.36 -4.85
CA GLN A 102 10.78 -12.41 -5.86
C GLN A 102 9.47 -13.19 -6.00
N GLY A 103 8.98 -13.36 -7.23
CA GLY A 103 7.75 -14.07 -7.54
C GLY A 103 6.46 -13.26 -7.34
N SER A 104 6.54 -12.05 -6.80
CA SER A 104 5.36 -11.17 -6.63
C SER A 104 4.72 -10.82 -7.97
N ASP A 105 5.49 -10.65 -9.03
CA ASP A 105 4.99 -10.39 -10.39
C ASP A 105 4.08 -11.51 -10.91
N GLN A 106 4.43 -12.78 -10.65
CA GLN A 106 3.60 -13.92 -10.98
C GLN A 106 2.28 -13.92 -10.22
N VAL A 107 2.32 -13.60 -8.92
CA VAL A 107 1.13 -13.51 -8.08
C VAL A 107 0.25 -12.33 -8.48
N VAL A 108 0.83 -11.20 -8.87
CA VAL A 108 0.08 -10.07 -9.45
C VAL A 108 -0.67 -10.49 -10.71
N LYS A 109 -0.03 -11.22 -11.63
CA LYS A 109 -0.71 -11.74 -12.84
C LYS A 109 -1.86 -12.67 -12.48
N LEU A 110 -1.69 -13.52 -11.46
CA LEU A 110 -2.76 -14.37 -10.96
C LEU A 110 -3.94 -13.55 -10.39
N LEU A 111 -3.66 -12.50 -9.63
CA LEU A 111 -4.68 -11.58 -9.11
C LEU A 111 -5.43 -10.85 -10.23
N GLU A 112 -4.74 -10.43 -11.30
CA GLU A 112 -5.37 -9.84 -12.47
C GLU A 112 -6.25 -10.84 -13.23
N ALA A 113 -5.83 -12.10 -13.34
CA ALA A 113 -6.69 -13.16 -13.88
C ALA A 113 -7.92 -13.38 -12.99
N ALA A 114 -7.76 -13.35 -11.68
CA ALA A 114 -8.88 -13.43 -10.73
C ALA A 114 -9.84 -12.23 -10.88
N LYS A 115 -9.33 -11.02 -11.11
CA LYS A 115 -10.14 -9.83 -11.38
C LYS A 115 -11.01 -10.01 -12.64
N ARG A 116 -10.46 -10.55 -13.70
CA ARG A 116 -11.19 -10.83 -14.95
C ARG A 116 -12.31 -11.85 -14.77
N GLN A 117 -12.20 -12.72 -13.77
CA GLN A 117 -13.23 -13.71 -13.41
C GLN A 117 -14.17 -13.22 -12.30
N GLY A 118 -14.05 -11.96 -11.83
CA GLY A 118 -14.85 -11.43 -10.72
C GLY A 118 -14.50 -12.08 -9.36
N ARG A 119 -13.28 -12.63 -9.25
CA ARG A 119 -12.79 -13.34 -8.05
C ARG A 119 -11.62 -12.64 -7.36
N TYR A 120 -11.39 -11.37 -7.68
CA TYR A 120 -10.24 -10.63 -7.17
C TYR A 120 -10.11 -10.70 -5.64
N GLN A 121 -11.15 -10.25 -4.93
CA GLN A 121 -11.09 -10.15 -3.46
C GLN A 121 -10.99 -11.51 -2.78
N PRO A 122 -11.78 -12.55 -3.10
CA PRO A 122 -11.61 -13.87 -2.51
C PRO A 122 -10.22 -14.47 -2.73
N VAL A 123 -9.65 -14.32 -3.92
CA VAL A 123 -8.31 -14.82 -4.24
C VAL A 123 -7.24 -14.01 -3.51
N LEU A 124 -7.33 -12.68 -3.48
CA LEU A 124 -6.42 -11.81 -2.74
C LEU A 124 -6.38 -12.20 -1.25
N GLU A 125 -7.55 -12.38 -0.63
CA GLU A 125 -7.66 -12.74 0.79
C GLU A 125 -7.04 -14.11 1.07
N ALA A 126 -7.31 -15.10 0.22
CA ALA A 126 -6.73 -16.44 0.35
C ALA A 126 -5.21 -16.43 0.18
N VAL A 127 -4.68 -15.69 -0.81
CA VAL A 127 -3.25 -15.54 -1.06
C VAL A 127 -2.54 -14.85 0.11
N LEU A 128 -3.14 -13.79 0.66
CA LEU A 128 -2.60 -13.09 1.84
C LEU A 128 -2.65 -13.97 3.10
N GLN A 129 -3.72 -14.71 3.32
CA GLN A 129 -3.83 -15.62 4.46
C GLN A 129 -2.76 -16.71 4.42
N ALA A 130 -2.50 -17.26 3.24
CA ALA A 130 -1.51 -18.29 3.03
C ALA A 130 -0.08 -17.78 2.82
N GLN A 131 0.14 -16.46 2.85
CA GLN A 131 1.42 -15.82 2.53
C GLN A 131 2.63 -16.47 3.24
N PRO A 132 2.58 -16.82 4.55
CA PRO A 132 3.72 -17.46 5.20
C PRO A 132 4.16 -18.80 4.59
N SER A 133 3.29 -19.46 3.82
CA SER A 133 3.61 -20.73 3.18
C SER A 133 4.26 -20.61 1.81
N TRP A 134 4.07 -19.47 1.11
CA TRP A 134 4.56 -19.29 -0.25
C TRP A 134 5.56 -18.13 -0.42
N ALA A 135 5.53 -17.14 0.48
CA ALA A 135 6.36 -15.93 0.39
C ALA A 135 7.56 -15.96 1.35
N ASP A 136 8.14 -17.13 1.62
CA ASP A 136 9.35 -17.25 2.43
C ASP A 136 10.52 -16.55 1.73
N HIS A 137 11.19 -15.62 2.42
CA HIS A 137 12.29 -14.82 1.85
C HIS A 137 13.49 -15.66 1.40
N GLY A 138 13.70 -16.82 2.00
CA GLY A 138 14.80 -17.72 1.64
C GLY A 138 14.45 -18.65 0.47
N ARG A 139 13.17 -18.98 0.30
CA ARG A 139 12.66 -19.92 -0.71
C ARG A 139 11.23 -19.60 -1.12
N PRO A 140 10.98 -18.48 -1.78
CA PRO A 140 9.64 -18.15 -2.25
C PRO A 140 9.16 -19.20 -3.24
N ASN A 141 7.91 -19.63 -3.06
CA ASN A 141 7.25 -20.57 -3.95
C ASN A 141 5.90 -20.00 -4.42
N PRO A 142 5.92 -19.07 -5.38
CA PRO A 142 4.70 -18.44 -5.89
C PRO A 142 3.76 -19.45 -6.56
N ASP A 143 4.22 -20.62 -7.01
CA ASP A 143 3.39 -21.64 -7.63
C ASP A 143 2.35 -22.22 -6.64
N LEU A 144 2.62 -22.20 -5.33
CA LEU A 144 1.63 -22.58 -4.34
C LEU A 144 0.37 -21.69 -4.38
N THR A 145 0.50 -20.46 -4.85
CA THR A 145 -0.64 -19.55 -4.96
C THR A 145 -1.67 -20.02 -6.00
N PHE A 146 -1.30 -20.84 -6.96
CA PHE A 146 -2.24 -21.41 -7.94
C PHE A 146 -3.24 -22.38 -7.28
N GLU A 147 -2.76 -23.26 -6.40
CA GLU A 147 -3.65 -24.17 -5.66
C GLU A 147 -4.52 -23.39 -4.66
N ILE A 148 -3.96 -22.36 -4.03
CA ILE A 148 -4.70 -21.46 -3.14
C ILE A 148 -5.82 -20.72 -3.91
N ALA A 149 -5.51 -20.17 -5.07
CA ALA A 149 -6.49 -19.48 -5.91
C ALA A 149 -7.58 -20.41 -6.44
N LYS A 150 -7.20 -21.65 -6.82
CA LYS A 150 -8.14 -22.69 -7.21
C LYS A 150 -9.11 -23.02 -6.08
N ALA A 151 -8.60 -23.18 -4.86
CA ALA A 151 -9.44 -23.40 -3.67
C ALA A 151 -10.36 -22.22 -3.36
N ALA A 152 -9.94 -20.99 -3.71
CA ALA A 152 -10.76 -19.77 -3.63
C ALA A 152 -11.77 -19.62 -4.80
N GLY A 153 -11.89 -20.64 -5.67
CA GLY A 153 -12.88 -20.71 -6.74
C GLY A 153 -12.45 -20.05 -8.05
N LEU A 154 -11.14 -19.92 -8.29
CA LEU A 154 -10.61 -19.46 -9.57
C LEU A 154 -10.55 -20.63 -10.57
N ASP A 155 -11.06 -20.42 -11.78
CA ASP A 155 -10.85 -21.30 -12.91
C ASP A 155 -9.39 -21.17 -13.37
N MET A 156 -8.61 -22.21 -13.15
CA MET A 156 -7.16 -22.20 -13.39
C MET A 156 -6.77 -22.36 -14.85
N GLU A 157 -7.60 -23.00 -15.68
CA GLU A 157 -7.36 -23.09 -17.12
C GLU A 157 -7.46 -21.71 -17.75
N ARG A 158 -8.57 -21.04 -17.52
CA ARG A 158 -8.80 -19.65 -17.93
C ARG A 158 -7.80 -18.67 -17.30
N ALA A 159 -7.41 -18.89 -16.03
CA ALA A 159 -6.45 -18.02 -15.37
C ALA A 159 -5.07 -18.06 -16.04
N ARG A 160 -4.59 -19.24 -16.47
CA ARG A 160 -3.32 -19.34 -17.19
C ARG A 160 -3.33 -18.57 -18.52
N GLU A 161 -4.45 -18.64 -19.25
CA GLU A 161 -4.63 -17.86 -20.48
C GLU A 161 -4.63 -16.36 -20.18
N ASP A 162 -5.40 -15.93 -19.16
CA ASP A 162 -5.50 -14.52 -18.77
C ASP A 162 -4.16 -13.97 -18.28
N MET A 163 -3.39 -14.71 -17.50
CA MET A 163 -2.03 -14.33 -17.05
C MET A 163 -1.04 -14.11 -18.19
N ALA A 164 -1.18 -14.87 -19.27
CA ALA A 164 -0.29 -14.79 -20.44
C ALA A 164 -0.62 -13.62 -21.38
N ARG A 165 -1.70 -12.87 -21.12
CA ARG A 165 -2.11 -11.77 -22.00
C ARG A 165 -1.11 -10.62 -21.96
N PRO A 166 -0.76 -10.03 -23.10
CA PRO A 166 0.14 -8.88 -23.16
C PRO A 166 -0.36 -7.68 -22.32
N GLU A 167 -1.67 -7.50 -22.20
CA GLU A 167 -2.27 -6.42 -21.42
C GLU A 167 -1.97 -6.56 -19.92
N VAL A 168 -1.85 -7.79 -19.41
CA VAL A 168 -1.50 -8.04 -17.99
C VAL A 168 -0.04 -7.69 -17.74
N GLN A 169 0.84 -7.99 -18.68
CA GLN A 169 2.23 -7.56 -18.59
C GLN A 169 2.35 -6.02 -18.68
N ALA A 170 1.65 -5.40 -19.63
CA ALA A 170 1.69 -3.96 -19.84
C ALA A 170 1.17 -3.17 -18.62
N LEU A 171 0.09 -3.63 -17.95
CA LEU A 171 -0.40 -2.98 -16.73
C LEU A 171 0.62 -3.04 -15.59
N LEU A 172 1.32 -4.17 -15.43
CA LEU A 172 2.34 -4.33 -14.41
C LEU A 172 3.54 -3.40 -14.68
N GLU A 173 3.99 -3.32 -15.94
CA GLU A 173 5.03 -2.40 -16.36
C GLU A 173 4.61 -0.93 -16.13
N GLN A 174 3.35 -0.60 -16.39
CA GLN A 174 2.82 0.73 -16.10
C GLN A 174 2.82 1.04 -14.60
N ASP A 175 2.43 0.07 -13.75
CA ASP A 175 2.45 0.25 -12.30
C ASP A 175 3.89 0.45 -11.79
N VAL A 176 4.86 -0.30 -12.32
CA VAL A 176 6.29 -0.15 -12.02
C VAL A 176 6.84 1.20 -12.49
N ALA A 177 6.43 1.69 -13.65
CA ALA A 177 6.82 3.02 -14.13
C ALA A 177 6.23 4.13 -13.24
N ASP A 178 4.97 3.98 -12.82
CA ASP A 178 4.29 4.95 -11.97
C ASP A 178 4.88 4.99 -10.56
N LEU A 179 5.16 3.83 -9.93
CA LEU A 179 5.79 3.80 -8.60
C LEU A 179 7.16 4.48 -8.60
N THR A 180 7.91 4.33 -9.71
CA THR A 180 9.22 4.99 -9.88
C THR A 180 9.06 6.51 -9.97
N ALA A 181 8.12 6.99 -10.79
CA ALA A 181 7.82 8.41 -10.93
C ALA A 181 7.32 9.04 -9.62
N LEU A 182 6.54 8.30 -8.83
CA LEU A 182 6.03 8.71 -7.52
C LEU A 182 7.05 8.50 -6.38
N GLN A 183 8.26 8.03 -6.69
CA GLN A 183 9.33 7.73 -5.72
C GLN A 183 8.89 6.74 -4.62
N VAL A 184 8.03 5.80 -4.98
CA VAL A 184 7.62 4.70 -4.09
C VAL A 184 8.71 3.63 -4.10
N ASN A 185 9.36 3.40 -2.96
CA ASN A 185 10.50 2.49 -2.82
C ASN A 185 10.31 1.42 -1.74
N ARG A 186 9.10 1.31 -1.19
CA ARG A 186 8.74 0.33 -0.16
C ARG A 186 7.25 0.01 -0.22
N THR A 187 6.86 -1.13 0.33
CA THR A 187 5.47 -1.56 0.49
C THR A 187 5.15 -1.88 1.96
N PRO A 188 3.91 -1.62 2.40
CA PRO A 188 2.93 -0.81 1.69
C PRO A 188 3.29 0.68 1.72
N THR A 189 2.95 1.41 0.65
CA THR A 189 2.95 2.87 0.67
C THR A 189 1.53 3.36 0.41
N PHE A 190 1.04 4.25 1.28
CA PHE A 190 -0.33 4.74 1.23
C PHE A 190 -0.40 6.21 0.84
N PHE A 191 -1.41 6.52 0.00
CA PHE A 191 -1.87 7.89 -0.25
C PHE A 191 -3.37 7.96 0.01
N VAL A 192 -3.84 9.03 0.64
CA VAL A 192 -5.27 9.29 0.86
C VAL A 192 -5.64 10.59 0.16
N ASN A 193 -6.48 10.52 -0.86
CA ASN A 193 -6.81 11.65 -1.73
C ASN A 193 -5.55 12.41 -2.22
N GLY A 194 -4.51 11.66 -2.60
CA GLY A 194 -3.25 12.23 -3.10
C GLY A 194 -2.29 12.77 -2.04
N ARG A 195 -2.58 12.58 -0.76
CA ARG A 195 -1.69 12.97 0.36
C ARG A 195 -0.96 11.74 0.90
N SER A 196 0.34 11.84 1.07
CA SER A 196 1.14 10.81 1.73
C SER A 196 0.92 10.81 3.25
N LEU A 197 1.20 9.68 3.91
CA LEU A 197 1.13 9.63 5.36
C LEU A 197 2.26 10.47 6.00
N PRO A 198 1.97 11.24 7.07
CA PRO A 198 2.99 12.02 7.77
C PRO A 198 4.08 11.15 8.43
N SER A 199 3.71 9.94 8.79
CA SER A 199 4.61 8.85 9.17
C SER A 199 3.89 7.52 8.94
N PHE A 200 4.65 6.43 8.79
CA PHE A 200 4.06 5.12 8.56
C PHE A 200 3.46 4.55 9.85
N GLY A 201 2.22 4.09 9.77
CA GLY A 201 1.53 3.42 10.87
C GLY A 201 0.00 3.36 10.69
N PRO A 202 -0.68 2.43 11.38
CA PRO A 202 -2.12 2.27 11.30
C PRO A 202 -2.90 3.49 11.81
N ASP A 203 -2.44 4.10 12.90
CA ASP A 203 -3.09 5.28 13.48
C ASP A 203 -2.97 6.48 12.54
N GLN A 204 -1.83 6.64 11.86
CA GLN A 204 -1.60 7.71 10.90
C GLN A 204 -2.49 7.56 9.67
N LEU A 205 -2.67 6.33 9.19
CA LEU A 205 -3.59 6.03 8.09
C LEU A 205 -5.04 6.36 8.51
N ALA A 206 -5.46 5.88 9.69
CA ALA A 206 -6.80 6.13 10.21
C ALA A 206 -7.07 7.62 10.43
N ALA A 207 -6.11 8.36 10.97
CA ALA A 207 -6.22 9.80 11.19
C ALA A 207 -6.34 10.57 9.87
N LEU A 208 -5.52 10.24 8.86
CA LEU A 208 -5.57 10.90 7.56
C LEU A 208 -6.89 10.61 6.83
N VAL A 209 -7.39 9.37 6.88
CA VAL A 209 -8.72 9.02 6.33
C VAL A 209 -9.83 9.82 7.01
N ALA A 210 -9.82 9.90 8.35
CA ALA A 210 -10.83 10.68 9.10
C ALA A 210 -10.77 12.17 8.75
N GLU A 211 -9.58 12.74 8.58
CA GLU A 211 -9.38 14.12 8.16
C GLU A 211 -9.97 14.38 6.77
N GLU A 212 -9.70 13.49 5.79
CA GLU A 212 -10.24 13.63 4.44
C GLU A 212 -11.78 13.49 4.42
N ILE A 213 -12.36 12.57 5.20
CA ILE A 213 -13.82 12.46 5.35
C ILE A 213 -14.41 13.76 5.93
N ALA A 214 -13.78 14.35 6.94
CA ALA A 214 -14.26 15.60 7.54
C ALA A 214 -14.28 16.76 6.53
N LYS A 215 -13.42 16.76 5.51
CA LYS A 215 -13.42 17.76 4.43
C LYS A 215 -14.57 17.58 3.46
N THR A 216 -15.03 16.35 3.21
CA THR A 216 -16.13 16.08 2.27
C THR A 216 -17.52 16.45 2.83
N LYS A 217 -17.63 16.62 4.15
CA LYS A 217 -18.89 16.94 4.84
C LYS A 217 -19.06 18.44 5.15
N ARG A 218 -18.13 19.28 4.68
CA ARG A 218 -18.19 20.73 4.77
C ARG A 218 -18.71 21.35 3.47
#